data_7b069fbc9b857a323556fcce608f35ac
#
_entry.id   7b069fbc9b857a323556fcce608f35ac
#
_cell.length_a   1.000
_cell.length_b   1.000
_cell.length_c   1.000
_cell.angle_alpha   90.00
_cell.angle_beta   90.00
_cell.angle_gamma   90.00
#
_symmetry.space_group_name_H-M   'P 1'
#
loop_
_entity.id
_entity.type
_entity.pdbx_description
1 polymer ?
#
loop_
_entity_poly.entity_id
_entity_poly.type
_entity_poly.pdbx_seq_one_letter_code
_entity_poly.pdbx_strand_id
1 'polypeptide(L)'
;MKKDSGEDLPDLALLHGVVAPEILSAAELASQKLREAGIPHALAGGLAVGAHGYPRTTADVDFLVGDEAFEKHAGGLVTLRVPIIAIGKVLIDFVSIDESRNEGRQLRPALEQPPESHGMPIVPLPALVYMKLKAGRQKDIADLVELLKRGRIDLEEIDLYLEEYAPDQLRRWERVKELAAREE
;
A
#
# COMPACT_ATOMS: atom_id res chain seq x y z
N MET A 1 -29.54 -15.83 3.88
CA MET A 1 -28.87 -15.77 2.56
C MET A 1 -27.51 -15.15 2.81
N LYS A 2 -26.44 -15.97 2.86
CA LYS A 2 -25.07 -15.46 3.02
C LYS A 2 -24.78 -14.62 1.77
N LYS A 3 -24.59 -13.31 1.96
CA LYS A 3 -23.94 -12.47 0.96
C LYS A 3 -22.55 -13.09 0.75
N ASP A 4 -22.32 -13.58 -0.43
CA ASP A 4 -21.00 -13.97 -0.90
C ASP A 4 -20.17 -12.68 -0.88
N SER A 5 -19.44 -12.48 0.21
CA SER A 5 -18.42 -11.45 0.30
C SER A 5 -17.26 -11.94 -0.58
N GLY A 6 -17.39 -11.70 -1.88
CA GLY A 6 -16.22 -11.67 -2.73
C GLY A 6 -15.37 -10.54 -2.24
N GLU A 7 -14.52 -10.81 -1.24
CA GLU A 7 -13.44 -9.93 -0.87
C GLU A 7 -12.70 -9.60 -2.17
N ASP A 8 -12.68 -8.33 -2.54
CA ASP A 8 -11.89 -7.85 -3.68
C ASP A 8 -10.41 -7.95 -3.31
N LEU A 9 -9.91 -9.18 -3.33
CA LEU A 9 -8.51 -9.47 -3.04
C LEU A 9 -7.64 -8.82 -4.12
N PRO A 10 -6.52 -8.22 -3.74
CA PRO A 10 -5.58 -7.66 -4.71
C PRO A 10 -5.04 -8.76 -5.63
N ASP A 11 -4.89 -8.45 -6.93
CA ASP A 11 -4.40 -9.38 -7.93
C ASP A 11 -3.21 -8.81 -8.70
N LEU A 12 -2.02 -9.35 -8.46
CA LEU A 12 -0.79 -8.96 -9.17
C LEU A 12 -0.81 -9.34 -10.65
N ALA A 13 -1.65 -10.28 -11.07
CA ALA A 13 -1.76 -10.64 -12.48
C ALA A 13 -2.22 -9.45 -13.34
N LEU A 14 -2.97 -8.50 -12.76
CA LEU A 14 -3.40 -7.26 -13.43
C LEU A 14 -2.23 -6.38 -13.89
N LEU A 15 -1.05 -6.54 -13.29
CA LEU A 15 0.15 -5.77 -13.62
C LEU A 15 0.89 -6.28 -14.85
N HIS A 16 0.65 -7.53 -15.27
CA HIS A 16 1.35 -8.12 -16.40
C HIS A 16 1.01 -7.37 -17.69
N GLY A 17 2.05 -7.04 -18.45
CA GLY A 17 1.92 -6.26 -19.69
C GLY A 17 1.73 -4.75 -19.51
N VAL A 18 1.55 -4.28 -18.26
CA VAL A 18 1.45 -2.85 -17.91
C VAL A 18 2.70 -2.36 -17.20
N VAL A 19 3.18 -3.16 -16.24
CA VAL A 19 4.42 -2.89 -15.50
C VAL A 19 5.57 -3.70 -16.13
N ALA A 20 6.75 -3.10 -16.21
CA ALA A 20 7.93 -3.77 -16.74
C ALA A 20 8.27 -5.02 -15.91
N PRO A 21 8.58 -6.16 -16.54
CA PRO A 21 8.87 -7.42 -15.83
C PRO A 21 9.97 -7.29 -14.77
N GLU A 22 10.96 -6.43 -15.02
CA GLU A 22 12.08 -6.20 -14.10
C GLU A 22 11.60 -5.60 -12.76
N ILE A 23 10.55 -4.80 -12.79
CA ILE A 23 9.96 -4.19 -11.58
C ILE A 23 9.21 -5.24 -10.76
N LEU A 24 8.43 -6.10 -11.42
CA LEU A 24 7.72 -7.20 -10.76
C LEU A 24 8.71 -8.19 -10.14
N SER A 25 9.75 -8.59 -10.90
CA SER A 25 10.81 -9.46 -10.37
C SER A 25 11.59 -8.82 -9.23
N ALA A 26 11.81 -7.51 -9.26
CA ALA A 26 12.44 -6.78 -8.17
C ALA A 26 11.57 -6.76 -6.92
N ALA A 27 10.25 -6.58 -7.07
CA ALA A 27 9.32 -6.64 -5.94
C ALA A 27 9.31 -8.04 -5.28
N GLU A 28 9.25 -9.10 -6.09
CA GLU A 28 9.28 -10.49 -5.60
C GLU A 28 10.57 -10.80 -4.83
N LEU A 29 11.73 -10.45 -5.41
CA LEU A 29 13.03 -10.69 -4.77
C LEU A 29 13.20 -9.86 -3.49
N ALA A 30 12.75 -8.60 -3.49
CA ALA A 30 12.79 -7.75 -2.30
C ALA A 30 11.91 -8.31 -1.18
N SER A 31 10.68 -8.72 -1.49
CA SER A 31 9.77 -9.36 -0.53
C SER A 31 10.37 -10.64 0.06
N GLN A 32 10.98 -11.49 -0.78
CA GLN A 32 11.67 -12.68 -0.30
C GLN A 32 12.78 -12.33 0.70
N LYS A 33 13.63 -11.35 0.37
CA LYS A 33 14.72 -10.92 1.26
C LYS A 33 14.26 -10.31 2.57
N LEU A 34 13.16 -9.53 2.54
CA LEU A 34 12.54 -8.99 3.76
C LEU A 34 12.01 -10.11 4.64
N ARG A 35 11.36 -11.13 4.05
CA ARG A 35 10.88 -12.32 4.76
C ARG A 35 12.01 -13.12 5.39
N GLU A 36 13.09 -13.36 4.66
CA GLU A 36 14.30 -14.04 5.16
C GLU A 36 14.95 -13.29 6.31
N ALA A 37 14.87 -11.96 6.31
CA ALA A 37 15.36 -11.10 7.37
C ALA A 37 14.38 -10.96 8.56
N GLY A 38 13.20 -11.59 8.52
CA GLY A 38 12.19 -11.50 9.56
C GLY A 38 11.55 -10.10 9.67
N ILE A 39 11.52 -9.33 8.58
CA ILE A 39 10.95 -7.99 8.55
C ILE A 39 9.51 -8.06 8.02
N PRO A 40 8.48 -7.76 8.86
CA PRO A 40 7.10 -7.63 8.41
C PRO A 40 7.00 -6.56 7.33
N HIS A 41 6.36 -6.89 6.21
CA HIS A 41 6.23 -5.98 5.07
C HIS A 41 4.97 -6.27 4.27
N ALA A 42 4.50 -5.25 3.55
CA ALA A 42 3.45 -5.39 2.54
C ALA A 42 3.72 -4.45 1.37
N LEU A 43 3.49 -4.93 0.15
CA LEU A 43 3.63 -4.13 -1.07
C LEU A 43 2.67 -2.95 -1.03
N ALA A 44 3.19 -1.77 -1.32
CA ALA A 44 2.47 -0.49 -1.27
C ALA A 44 2.59 0.26 -2.61
N GLY A 45 2.36 1.54 -2.59
CA GLY A 45 2.62 2.45 -3.71
C GLY A 45 1.87 2.13 -5.00
N GLY A 46 2.53 2.32 -6.13
CA GLY A 46 1.95 2.15 -7.45
C GLY A 46 1.60 0.71 -7.81
N LEU A 47 2.39 -0.25 -7.36
CA LEU A 47 2.12 -1.68 -7.60
C LEU A 47 0.89 -2.16 -6.84
N ALA A 48 0.73 -1.73 -5.58
CA ALA A 48 -0.47 -2.04 -4.80
C ALA A 48 -1.74 -1.42 -5.41
N VAL A 49 -1.67 -0.17 -5.88
CA VAL A 49 -2.77 0.47 -6.64
C VAL A 49 -3.18 -0.37 -7.84
N GLY A 50 -2.18 -0.87 -8.59
CA GLY A 50 -2.42 -1.72 -9.74
C GLY A 50 -3.07 -3.05 -9.38
N ALA A 51 -2.61 -3.70 -8.31
CA ALA A 51 -3.16 -4.96 -7.81
C ALA A 51 -4.61 -4.80 -7.30
N HIS A 52 -4.96 -3.62 -6.78
CA HIS A 52 -6.33 -3.28 -6.38
C HIS A 52 -7.23 -2.79 -7.53
N GLY A 53 -6.83 -2.92 -8.79
CA GLY A 53 -7.71 -2.71 -9.94
C GLY A 53 -7.39 -1.51 -10.83
N TYR A 54 -6.35 -0.73 -10.53
CA TYR A 54 -5.87 0.34 -11.43
C TYR A 54 -4.41 0.11 -11.85
N PRO A 55 -4.14 -0.85 -12.75
CA PRO A 55 -2.79 -1.09 -13.25
C PRO A 55 -2.32 0.10 -14.09
N ARG A 56 -1.16 0.62 -13.73
CA ARG A 56 -0.44 1.68 -14.44
C ARG A 56 1.07 1.48 -14.35
N THR A 57 1.80 2.14 -15.22
CA THR A 57 3.26 2.10 -15.16
C THR A 57 3.79 2.73 -13.87
N THR A 58 4.79 2.09 -13.29
CA THR A 58 5.57 2.60 -12.16
C THR A 58 7.03 2.21 -12.36
N ALA A 59 7.95 2.98 -11.79
CA ALA A 59 9.39 2.72 -11.88
C ALA A 59 9.96 2.22 -10.54
N ASP A 60 9.21 2.39 -9.46
CA ASP A 60 9.64 2.15 -8.09
C ASP A 60 8.86 1.00 -7.48
N VAL A 61 9.45 0.36 -6.49
CA VAL A 61 8.81 -0.65 -5.63
C VAL A 61 8.74 -0.09 -4.23
N ASP A 62 7.54 0.06 -3.70
CA ASP A 62 7.31 0.58 -2.35
C ASP A 62 6.86 -0.56 -1.43
N PHE A 63 7.45 -0.65 -0.23
CA PHE A 63 6.97 -1.53 0.83
C PHE A 63 6.62 -0.74 2.09
N LEU A 64 5.46 -1.04 2.66
CA LEU A 64 5.17 -0.72 4.03
C LEU A 64 5.95 -1.70 4.92
N VAL A 65 6.65 -1.20 5.94
CA VAL A 65 7.46 -2.02 6.85
C VAL A 65 7.23 -1.61 8.30
N GLY A 66 7.38 -2.57 9.21
CA GLY A 66 7.31 -2.34 10.65
C GLY A 66 8.60 -1.76 11.24
N ASP A 67 8.58 -1.53 12.55
CA ASP A 67 9.74 -1.05 13.32
C ASP A 67 10.94 -2.00 13.24
N GLU A 68 10.72 -3.26 12.94
CA GLU A 68 11.74 -4.29 12.75
C GLU A 68 12.71 -3.98 11.61
N ALA A 69 12.30 -3.13 10.66
CA ALA A 69 13.14 -2.63 9.58
C ALA A 69 14.21 -1.65 10.04
N PHE A 70 14.17 -1.22 11.31
CA PHE A 70 15.04 -0.18 11.84
C PHE A 70 15.76 -0.65 13.10
N GLU A 71 16.97 -0.12 13.31
CA GLU A 71 17.73 -0.29 14.54
C GLU A 71 17.88 1.09 15.19
N LYS A 72 17.38 1.19 16.44
CA LYS A 72 17.46 2.40 17.25
C LYS A 72 18.69 2.32 18.15
N HIS A 73 19.62 3.28 18.00
CA HIS A 73 20.85 3.36 18.79
C HIS A 73 20.74 4.40 19.90
N ALA A 74 21.61 4.27 20.91
CA ALA A 74 21.75 5.29 21.95
C ALA A 74 22.09 6.65 21.32
N GLY A 75 21.46 7.73 21.81
CA GLY A 75 21.62 9.08 21.24
C GLY A 75 20.66 9.43 20.10
N GLY A 76 19.66 8.55 19.82
CA GLY A 76 18.60 8.83 18.85
C GLY A 76 18.97 8.53 17.39
N LEU A 77 20.13 7.95 17.13
CA LEU A 77 20.47 7.46 15.80
C LEU A 77 19.59 6.25 15.43
N VAL A 78 19.04 6.27 14.22
CA VAL A 78 18.26 5.17 13.65
C VAL A 78 18.93 4.71 12.37
N THR A 79 19.21 3.43 12.26
CA THR A 79 19.75 2.81 11.04
C THR A 79 18.73 1.87 10.40
N LEU A 80 18.72 1.88 9.06
CA LEU A 80 17.86 0.98 8.28
C LEU A 80 18.48 -0.42 8.24
N ARG A 81 17.71 -1.44 8.64
CA ARG A 81 18.14 -2.86 8.69
C ARG A 81 17.71 -3.67 7.47
N VAL A 82 17.05 -3.04 6.49
CA VAL A 82 16.60 -3.77 5.31
C VAL A 82 17.77 -4.33 4.52
N PRO A 83 17.67 -5.58 4.05
CA PRO A 83 18.77 -6.28 3.40
C PRO A 83 19.04 -5.76 1.97
N ILE A 84 18.14 -4.93 1.43
CA ILE A 84 18.20 -4.48 0.05
C ILE A 84 17.48 -3.15 -0.13
N ILE A 85 18.11 -2.26 -0.89
CA ILE A 85 17.55 -0.94 -1.25
C ILE A 85 17.44 -0.74 -2.76
N ALA A 86 18.00 -1.64 -3.56
CA ALA A 86 17.89 -1.62 -5.01
C ALA A 86 18.13 -3.02 -5.59
N ILE A 87 17.48 -3.32 -6.70
CA ILE A 87 17.69 -4.53 -7.49
C ILE A 87 17.92 -4.11 -8.95
N GLY A 88 19.16 -4.23 -9.41
CA GLY A 88 19.56 -3.66 -10.68
C GLY A 88 19.40 -2.15 -10.68
N LYS A 89 18.51 -1.63 -11.53
CA LYS A 89 18.17 -0.20 -11.61
C LYS A 89 16.87 0.17 -10.87
N VAL A 90 16.20 -0.83 -10.30
CA VAL A 90 14.93 -0.62 -9.60
C VAL A 90 15.23 -0.26 -8.14
N LEU A 91 14.75 0.90 -7.71
CA LEU A 91 14.83 1.32 -6.31
C LEU A 91 13.72 0.65 -5.51
N ILE A 92 14.06 0.29 -4.28
CA ILE A 92 13.12 -0.24 -3.30
C ILE A 92 12.95 0.81 -2.20
N ASP A 93 11.77 1.40 -2.14
CA ASP A 93 11.42 2.41 -1.14
C ASP A 93 10.67 1.78 0.02
N PHE A 94 10.93 2.28 1.23
CA PHE A 94 10.33 1.80 2.45
C PHE A 94 9.56 2.90 3.15
N VAL A 95 8.26 2.64 3.36
CA VAL A 95 7.39 3.48 4.18
C VAL A 95 7.34 2.85 5.56
N SER A 96 7.87 3.54 6.57
CA SER A 96 7.85 3.05 7.94
C SER A 96 6.56 3.36 8.65
N ILE A 97 6.17 2.47 9.56
CA ILE A 97 5.17 2.74 10.58
C ILE A 97 5.89 3.32 11.79
N ASP A 98 5.60 4.57 12.14
CA ASP A 98 6.06 5.11 13.42
C ASP A 98 5.08 4.71 14.52
N GLU A 99 5.38 3.61 15.22
CA GLU A 99 4.53 3.08 16.29
C GLU A 99 4.41 4.01 17.50
N SER A 100 5.31 4.99 17.64
CA SER A 100 5.23 6.02 18.69
C SER A 100 4.14 7.06 18.40
N ARG A 101 3.61 7.11 17.18
CA ARG A 101 2.56 8.02 16.74
C ARG A 101 1.26 7.26 16.48
N ASN A 102 0.15 7.99 16.37
CA ASN A 102 -1.15 7.42 15.99
C ASN A 102 -1.14 6.61 14.69
N GLU A 103 -0.16 6.83 13.82
CA GLU A 103 0.04 6.10 12.57
C GLU A 103 0.32 4.60 12.76
N GLY A 104 1.02 4.24 13.81
CA GLY A 104 1.26 2.83 14.13
C GLY A 104 -0.03 2.06 14.33
N ARG A 105 -1.01 2.65 15.00
CA ARG A 105 -2.34 2.04 15.21
C ARG A 105 -3.11 1.84 13.91
N GLN A 106 -2.92 2.74 12.94
CA GLN A 106 -3.65 2.74 11.67
C GLN A 106 -3.07 1.72 10.68
N LEU A 107 -1.76 1.59 10.64
CA LEU A 107 -1.08 0.79 9.62
C LEU A 107 -0.58 -0.57 10.13
N ARG A 108 -0.44 -0.77 11.46
CA ARG A 108 0.02 -2.04 12.01
C ARG A 108 -0.83 -3.24 11.59
N PRO A 109 -2.17 -3.16 11.57
CA PRO A 109 -3.02 -4.26 11.09
C PRO A 109 -2.73 -4.66 9.64
N ALA A 110 -2.31 -3.70 8.79
CA ALA A 110 -1.93 -3.97 7.41
C ALA A 110 -0.65 -4.82 7.27
N LEU A 111 0.16 -4.94 8.32
CA LEU A 111 1.35 -5.80 8.35
C LEU A 111 1.12 -7.12 9.08
N GLU A 112 0.14 -7.19 9.96
CA GLU A 112 -0.11 -8.40 10.75
C GLU A 112 -0.80 -9.49 9.94
N GLN A 113 -1.77 -9.11 9.11
CA GLN A 113 -2.54 -10.02 8.27
C GLN A 113 -2.84 -9.39 6.89
N PRO A 114 -1.81 -9.04 6.10
CA PRO A 114 -2.04 -8.48 4.77
C PRO A 114 -2.68 -9.52 3.85
N PRO A 115 -3.58 -9.13 2.94
CA PRO A 115 -3.99 -9.99 1.86
C PRO A 115 -2.77 -10.32 0.98
N GLU A 116 -2.78 -11.51 0.41
CA GLU A 116 -1.67 -11.97 -0.44
C GLU A 116 -2.13 -12.24 -1.86
N SER A 117 -1.29 -11.89 -2.83
CA SER A 117 -1.41 -12.32 -4.21
C SER A 117 -0.12 -13.00 -4.65
N HIS A 118 -0.20 -14.27 -5.10
CA HIS A 118 0.97 -15.06 -5.50
C HIS A 118 2.09 -15.12 -4.43
N GLY A 119 1.70 -15.15 -3.14
CA GLY A 119 2.64 -15.15 -2.02
C GLY A 119 3.30 -13.79 -1.70
N MET A 120 2.87 -12.72 -2.38
CA MET A 120 3.26 -11.35 -2.09
C MET A 120 2.24 -10.72 -1.14
N PRO A 121 2.64 -10.30 0.07
CA PRO A 121 1.77 -9.53 0.95
C PRO A 121 1.54 -8.13 0.37
N ILE A 122 0.30 -7.69 0.33
CA ILE A 122 -0.10 -6.40 -0.26
C ILE A 122 -0.88 -5.60 0.79
N VAL A 123 -0.63 -4.31 0.87
CA VAL A 123 -1.37 -3.41 1.77
C VAL A 123 -2.87 -3.48 1.46
N PRO A 124 -3.74 -3.73 2.46
CA PRO A 124 -5.20 -3.73 2.26
C PRO A 124 -5.68 -2.40 1.70
N LEU A 125 -6.74 -2.43 0.90
CA LEU A 125 -7.22 -1.23 0.20
C LEU A 125 -7.56 -0.06 1.13
N PRO A 126 -8.22 -0.21 2.29
CA PRO A 126 -8.48 0.91 3.19
C PRO A 126 -7.20 1.58 3.70
N ALA A 127 -6.18 0.79 4.05
CA ALA A 127 -4.89 1.30 4.49
C ALA A 127 -4.13 1.99 3.34
N LEU A 128 -4.20 1.46 2.11
CA LEU A 128 -3.63 2.09 0.92
C LEU A 128 -4.28 3.44 0.63
N VAL A 129 -5.61 3.52 0.74
CA VAL A 129 -6.37 4.79 0.61
C VAL A 129 -5.89 5.79 1.64
N TYR A 130 -5.79 5.40 2.91
CA TYR A 130 -5.24 6.26 3.97
C TYR A 130 -3.83 6.78 3.63
N MET A 131 -2.92 5.89 3.24
CA MET A 131 -1.54 6.28 2.87
C MET A 131 -1.52 7.30 1.74
N LYS A 132 -2.35 7.13 0.73
CA LYS A 132 -2.47 8.04 -0.41
C LYS A 132 -3.09 9.38 -0.04
N LEU A 133 -4.16 9.38 0.76
CA LEU A 133 -4.78 10.61 1.26
C LEU A 133 -3.78 11.42 2.10
N LYS A 134 -3.01 10.74 2.93
CA LYS A 134 -2.00 11.38 3.76
C LYS A 134 -0.84 11.97 2.95
N ALA A 135 -0.33 11.25 1.97
CA ALA A 135 0.71 11.74 1.06
C ALA A 135 0.21 12.94 0.24
N GLY A 136 -1.04 12.90 -0.23
CA GLY A 136 -1.78 14.01 -0.80
C GLY A 136 -1.19 14.65 -2.05
N ARG A 137 -0.25 13.98 -2.73
CA ARG A 137 0.31 14.43 -4.00
C ARG A 137 -0.74 14.31 -5.10
N GLN A 138 -0.63 15.08 -6.17
CA GLN A 138 -1.56 15.00 -7.31
C GLN A 138 -1.70 13.60 -7.86
N LYS A 139 -0.58 12.86 -7.98
CA LYS A 139 -0.55 11.47 -8.42
C LYS A 139 -1.33 10.56 -7.47
N ASP A 140 -1.23 10.77 -6.16
CA ASP A 140 -1.93 9.95 -5.17
C ASP A 140 -3.45 10.15 -5.23
N ILE A 141 -3.88 11.40 -5.41
CA ILE A 141 -5.31 11.72 -5.60
C ILE A 141 -5.84 11.15 -6.92
N ALA A 142 -5.07 11.27 -8.01
CA ALA A 142 -5.44 10.66 -9.30
C ALA A 142 -5.56 9.13 -9.19
N ASP A 143 -4.64 8.46 -8.50
CA ASP A 143 -4.72 7.01 -8.26
C ASP A 143 -6.03 6.63 -7.54
N LEU A 144 -6.44 7.40 -6.52
CA LEU A 144 -7.67 7.15 -5.79
C LEU A 144 -8.93 7.38 -6.65
N VAL A 145 -8.94 8.45 -7.44
CA VAL A 145 -10.04 8.73 -8.38
C VAL A 145 -10.20 7.59 -9.39
N GLU A 146 -9.10 7.13 -9.96
CA GLU A 146 -9.13 6.02 -10.93
C GLU A 146 -9.53 4.68 -10.30
N LEU A 147 -9.10 4.39 -9.08
CA LEU A 147 -9.58 3.23 -8.34
C LEU A 147 -11.09 3.26 -8.13
N LEU A 148 -11.65 4.43 -7.74
CA LEU A 148 -13.09 4.61 -7.56
C LEU A 148 -13.89 4.39 -8.85
N LYS A 149 -13.38 4.88 -9.98
CA LYS A 149 -14.04 4.75 -11.30
C LYS A 149 -14.04 3.31 -11.82
N ARG A 150 -13.00 2.56 -11.53
CA ARG A 150 -12.85 1.18 -12.03
C ARG A 150 -13.59 0.13 -11.20
N GLY A 151 -14.04 0.49 -10.05
CA GLY A 151 -15.27 0.17 -9.41
C GLY A 151 -15.52 -1.24 -8.84
N ARG A 152 -14.57 -1.92 -8.23
CA ARG A 152 -14.88 -3.05 -7.31
C ARG A 152 -14.39 -2.72 -5.89
N ILE A 153 -14.78 -1.56 -5.39
CA ILE A 153 -14.31 -1.05 -4.10
C ILE A 153 -15.46 -1.07 -3.11
N ASP A 154 -15.26 -1.72 -1.97
CA ASP A 154 -16.16 -1.58 -0.84
C ASP A 154 -15.94 -0.22 -0.17
N LEU A 155 -16.78 0.75 -0.57
CA LEU A 155 -16.72 2.11 0.00
C LEU A 155 -17.05 2.13 1.49
N GLU A 156 -17.95 1.25 1.94
CA GLU A 156 -18.35 1.17 3.34
C GLU A 156 -17.17 0.74 4.22
N GLU A 157 -16.39 -0.23 3.77
CA GLU A 157 -15.18 -0.67 4.47
C GLU A 157 -14.16 0.47 4.60
N ILE A 158 -13.93 1.24 3.52
CA ILE A 158 -13.01 2.38 3.52
C ILE A 158 -13.52 3.50 4.43
N ASP A 159 -14.81 3.83 4.34
CA ASP A 159 -15.43 4.87 5.16
C ASP A 159 -15.30 4.52 6.65
N LEU A 160 -15.64 3.29 7.05
CA LEU A 160 -15.50 2.81 8.43
C LEU A 160 -14.03 2.84 8.91
N TYR A 161 -13.10 2.41 8.06
CA TYR A 161 -11.67 2.45 8.39
C TYR A 161 -11.19 3.89 8.64
N LEU A 162 -11.59 4.83 7.78
CA LEU A 162 -11.19 6.24 7.93
C LEU A 162 -11.87 6.89 9.13
N GLU A 163 -13.14 6.57 9.42
CA GLU A 163 -13.84 7.05 10.61
C GLU A 163 -13.15 6.60 11.90
N GLU A 164 -12.72 5.35 11.96
CA GLU A 164 -12.09 4.78 13.14
C GLU A 164 -10.64 5.28 13.32
N TYR A 165 -9.84 5.25 12.24
CA TYR A 165 -8.40 5.42 12.34
C TYR A 165 -7.87 6.76 11.83
N ALA A 166 -8.59 7.48 10.98
CA ALA A 166 -8.10 8.69 10.32
C ALA A 166 -9.21 9.73 10.05
N PRO A 167 -9.99 10.15 11.08
CA PRO A 167 -11.11 11.08 10.89
C PRO A 167 -10.69 12.43 10.30
N ASP A 168 -9.44 12.82 10.45
CA ASP A 168 -8.86 14.02 9.83
C ASP A 168 -8.75 13.91 8.30
N GLN A 169 -8.79 12.71 7.72
CA GLN A 169 -8.75 12.47 6.28
C GLN A 169 -10.13 12.39 5.61
N LEU A 170 -11.21 12.27 6.37
CA LEU A 170 -12.58 12.11 5.83
C LEU A 170 -12.96 13.22 4.85
N ARG A 171 -12.67 14.50 5.20
CA ARG A 171 -12.97 15.62 4.30
C ARG A 171 -12.26 15.52 2.96
N ARG A 172 -11.02 15.03 2.97
CA ARG A 172 -10.24 14.83 1.73
C ARG A 172 -10.78 13.64 0.95
N TRP A 173 -11.19 12.59 1.64
CA TRP A 173 -11.81 11.42 1.03
C TRP A 173 -13.13 11.76 0.34
N GLU A 174 -14.02 12.53 0.98
CA GLU A 174 -15.25 13.01 0.34
C GLU A 174 -14.96 13.77 -0.97
N ARG A 175 -13.95 14.63 -0.95
CA ARG A 175 -13.54 15.36 -2.15
C ARG A 175 -13.05 14.43 -3.26
N VAL A 176 -12.36 13.34 -2.94
CA VAL A 176 -11.93 12.34 -3.93
C VAL A 176 -13.15 11.64 -4.55
N LYS A 177 -14.14 11.25 -3.72
CA LYS A 177 -15.41 10.66 -4.18
C LYS A 177 -16.16 11.63 -5.13
N GLU A 178 -16.23 12.90 -4.78
CA GLU A 178 -16.83 13.93 -5.65
C GLU A 178 -16.10 14.08 -6.99
N LEU A 179 -14.76 14.04 -6.98
CA LEU A 179 -13.97 14.13 -8.21
C LEU A 179 -14.22 12.93 -9.12
N ALA A 180 -14.24 11.72 -8.56
CA ALA A 180 -14.54 10.51 -9.32
C ALA A 180 -15.92 10.56 -9.98
N ALA A 181 -16.94 11.06 -9.25
CA ALA A 181 -18.30 11.19 -9.76
C ALA A 181 -18.49 12.27 -10.84
N ARG A 182 -17.61 13.28 -10.94
CA ARG A 182 -17.71 14.36 -11.94
C ARG A 182 -17.07 14.01 -13.28
N GLU A 183 -16.21 13.03 -13.29
CA GLU A 183 -15.46 12.66 -14.49
C GLU A 183 -16.10 11.45 -15.22
N GLU A 184 -17.29 11.00 -14.79
CA GLU A 184 -18.18 10.11 -15.53
C GLU A 184 -18.96 10.92 -16.59
#